data_3c363ba97c76974ad87dced6ba2ebc0a
#
_entry.id   3c363ba97c76974ad87dced6ba2ebc0a
#
_cell.length_a   1.000
_cell.length_b   1.000
_cell.length_c   1.000
_cell.angle_alpha   90.00
_cell.angle_beta   90.00
_cell.angle_gamma   90.00
#
_symmetry.space_group_name_H-M   'P 1'
#
loop_
_entity.id
_entity.type
_entity.pdbx_description
1 polymer ?
#
loop_
_entity_poly.entity_id
_entity_poly.type
_entity_poly.pdbx_seq_one_letter_code
_entity_poly.pdbx_strand_id
1 'polypeptide(L)'
;MEQGGTLREQVEIRAAGETYLVSLYEQDLGQYYPGMIRYTVEISREGRMLARFRTNTYEYSPGVQLDPGSVARKVMARWGEELRSDPGEFLSRVQAGDIGRPRAPGAAVVIIQGSPRPDGNCATLSEWAANLAGKEGKEVQVIYPHDLDIRPCIGCYQCYNTGACTFADDMAGIIDAISVSDLLVICSPVYTNTVPAGLKLVIDRCQALHAEQTFHGGKKPQKGLLLGVAGRRGEQNFECVTRVVEAFFRHLGMKPVPPLLI
;
A
#
# COMPACT_ATOMS: atom_id res chain seq x y z
N MET A 1 12.66 -5.07 -11.37
CA MET A 1 12.87 -6.53 -11.40
C MET A 1 12.46 -7.04 -10.03
N GLU A 2 11.38 -7.80 -9.93
CA GLU A 2 11.07 -8.51 -8.69
C GLU A 2 12.26 -9.43 -8.40
N GLN A 3 12.85 -9.31 -7.22
CA GLN A 3 13.87 -10.26 -6.77
C GLN A 3 13.15 -11.60 -6.58
N GLY A 4 13.36 -12.51 -7.52
CA GLY A 4 12.72 -13.81 -7.53
C GLY A 4 13.10 -14.59 -6.28
N GLY A 5 12.11 -15.23 -5.65
CA GLY A 5 12.36 -16.19 -4.59
C GLY A 5 13.11 -17.43 -5.12
N THR A 6 13.57 -18.26 -4.19
CA THR A 6 14.16 -19.56 -4.51
C THR A 6 13.06 -20.51 -4.97
N LEU A 7 13.22 -21.14 -6.15
CA LEU A 7 12.33 -22.19 -6.64
C LEU A 7 12.44 -23.38 -5.67
N ARG A 8 11.31 -23.83 -5.13
CA ARG A 8 11.21 -24.99 -4.22
C ARG A 8 10.65 -26.21 -4.92
N GLU A 9 9.59 -26.02 -5.70
CA GLU A 9 8.88 -27.10 -6.37
C GLU A 9 8.41 -26.60 -7.75
N GLN A 10 8.40 -27.51 -8.75
CA GLN A 10 7.86 -27.22 -10.08
C GLN A 10 7.26 -28.49 -10.67
N VAL A 11 6.09 -28.34 -11.27
CA VAL A 11 5.37 -29.44 -11.96
C VAL A 11 4.97 -28.97 -13.35
N GLU A 12 5.27 -29.80 -14.35
CA GLU A 12 4.80 -29.63 -15.72
C GLU A 12 3.43 -30.29 -15.87
N ILE A 13 2.47 -29.58 -16.44
CA ILE A 13 1.11 -30.02 -16.67
C ILE A 13 0.78 -29.83 -18.13
N ARG A 14 0.39 -30.95 -18.79
CA ARG A 14 -0.08 -30.96 -20.18
C ARG A 14 -1.60 -31.06 -20.19
N ALA A 15 -2.27 -30.06 -20.75
CA ALA A 15 -3.72 -30.02 -20.85
C ALA A 15 -4.15 -29.19 -22.06
N ALA A 16 -5.21 -29.62 -22.75
CA ALA A 16 -5.76 -28.97 -23.95
C ALA A 16 -4.71 -28.68 -25.06
N GLY A 17 -3.70 -29.57 -25.20
CA GLY A 17 -2.62 -29.39 -26.19
C GLY A 17 -1.50 -28.41 -25.80
N GLU A 18 -1.59 -27.83 -24.64
CA GLU A 18 -0.65 -26.82 -24.10
C GLU A 18 0.15 -27.38 -22.92
N THR A 19 1.33 -26.79 -22.67
CA THR A 19 2.17 -27.14 -21.53
C THR A 19 2.25 -25.96 -20.55
N TYR A 20 1.83 -26.23 -19.32
CA TYR A 20 1.85 -25.27 -18.22
C TYR A 20 2.92 -25.66 -17.19
N LEU A 21 3.62 -24.69 -16.64
CA LEU A 21 4.49 -24.87 -15.49
C LEU A 21 3.82 -24.29 -14.25
N VAL A 22 3.63 -25.11 -13.22
CA VAL A 22 3.17 -24.69 -11.91
C VAL A 22 4.38 -24.72 -10.98
N SER A 23 4.77 -23.55 -10.46
CA SER A 23 6.01 -23.36 -9.71
C SER A 23 5.72 -22.80 -8.34
N LEU A 24 6.39 -23.31 -7.33
CA LEU A 24 6.39 -22.78 -5.96
C LEU A 24 7.73 -22.14 -5.65
N TYR A 25 7.69 -20.86 -5.30
CA TYR A 25 8.84 -20.09 -4.87
C TYR A 25 8.73 -19.74 -3.38
N GLU A 26 9.89 -19.66 -2.72
CA GLU A 26 10.03 -19.15 -1.35
C GLU A 26 10.96 -17.94 -1.36
N GLN A 27 10.56 -16.88 -0.69
CA GLN A 27 11.34 -15.65 -0.58
C GLN A 27 11.44 -15.22 0.89
N ASP A 28 12.68 -15.07 1.37
CA ASP A 28 12.96 -14.47 2.67
C ASP A 28 12.84 -12.94 2.58
N LEU A 29 11.92 -12.38 3.34
CA LEU A 29 11.68 -10.95 3.48
C LEU A 29 12.12 -10.43 4.86
N GLY A 30 12.94 -11.19 5.59
CA GLY A 30 13.44 -10.86 6.93
C GLY A 30 14.19 -9.54 7.02
N GLN A 31 14.75 -9.06 5.91
CA GLN A 31 15.36 -7.72 5.83
C GLN A 31 14.36 -6.57 6.01
N TYR A 32 13.06 -6.80 5.74
CA TYR A 32 11.98 -5.82 5.92
C TYR A 32 11.23 -6.08 7.23
N TYR A 33 10.95 -7.37 7.51
CA TYR A 33 10.22 -7.81 8.70
C TYR A 33 10.86 -9.09 9.25
N PRO A 34 11.37 -9.11 10.49
CA PRO A 34 12.06 -10.26 11.06
C PRO A 34 11.21 -11.55 10.97
N GLY A 35 11.73 -12.57 10.27
CA GLY A 35 11.05 -13.86 10.12
C GLY A 35 9.90 -13.90 9.10
N MET A 36 9.73 -12.85 8.28
CA MET A 36 8.75 -12.89 7.18
C MET A 36 9.28 -13.73 6.03
N ILE A 37 8.58 -14.82 5.74
CA ILE A 37 8.81 -15.67 4.57
C ILE A 37 7.55 -15.62 3.70
N ARG A 38 7.72 -15.34 2.41
CA ARG A 38 6.65 -15.33 1.42
C ARG A 38 6.75 -16.54 0.50
N TYR A 39 5.64 -17.22 0.32
CA TYR A 39 5.48 -18.31 -0.65
C TYR A 39 4.65 -17.80 -1.85
N THR A 40 5.11 -18.13 -3.05
CA THR A 40 4.45 -17.74 -4.30
C THR A 40 4.24 -18.97 -5.15
N VAL A 41 2.98 -19.24 -5.52
CA VAL A 41 2.62 -20.23 -6.54
C VAL A 41 2.34 -19.48 -7.83
N GLU A 42 2.99 -19.88 -8.91
CA GLU A 42 2.83 -19.28 -10.24
C GLU A 42 2.46 -20.34 -11.28
N ILE A 43 1.58 -19.97 -12.19
CA ILE A 43 1.35 -20.71 -13.42
C ILE A 43 1.93 -19.91 -14.56
N SER A 44 2.77 -20.55 -15.36
CA SER A 44 3.30 -19.93 -16.57
C SER A 44 3.14 -20.86 -17.79
N ARG A 45 3.07 -20.25 -18.97
CA ARG A 45 3.09 -20.91 -20.27
C ARG A 45 4.00 -20.13 -21.20
N GLU A 46 4.95 -20.81 -21.84
CA GLU A 46 5.92 -20.21 -22.77
C GLU A 46 6.64 -18.98 -22.17
N GLY A 47 6.99 -19.04 -20.87
CA GLY A 47 7.63 -17.94 -20.14
C GLY A 47 6.72 -16.79 -19.72
N ARG A 48 5.44 -16.81 -20.10
CA ARG A 48 4.44 -15.83 -19.68
C ARG A 48 3.71 -16.30 -18.43
N MET A 49 3.70 -15.47 -17.38
CA MET A 49 2.91 -15.71 -16.18
C MET A 49 1.41 -15.52 -16.48
N LEU A 50 0.60 -16.51 -16.11
CA LEU A 50 -0.85 -16.53 -16.30
C LEU A 50 -1.62 -16.32 -15.01
N ALA A 51 -1.14 -16.89 -13.90
CA ALA A 51 -1.77 -16.75 -12.59
C ALA A 51 -0.74 -16.77 -11.47
N ARG A 52 -1.06 -16.13 -10.35
CA ARG A 52 -0.21 -16.03 -9.18
C ARG A 52 -1.03 -16.06 -7.91
N PHE A 53 -0.58 -16.84 -6.93
CA PHE A 53 -1.05 -16.81 -5.56
C PHE A 53 0.13 -16.56 -4.62
N ARG A 54 -0.07 -15.79 -3.56
CA ARG A 54 0.94 -15.51 -2.54
C ARG A 54 0.37 -15.65 -1.15
N THR A 55 1.20 -16.08 -0.24
CA THR A 55 0.94 -16.12 1.21
C THR A 55 2.25 -15.91 1.98
N ASN A 56 2.17 -15.43 3.21
CA ASN A 56 3.36 -15.18 4.04
C ASN A 56 3.13 -15.54 5.51
N THR A 57 4.23 -15.62 6.28
CA THR A 57 4.21 -16.04 7.70
C THR A 57 3.45 -15.08 8.62
N TYR A 58 3.24 -13.82 8.23
CA TYR A 58 2.54 -12.82 9.04
C TYR A 58 1.02 -12.82 8.88
N GLU A 59 0.49 -13.54 7.89
CA GLU A 59 -0.96 -13.64 7.67
C GLU A 59 -1.67 -14.49 8.73
N TYR A 60 -0.93 -15.37 9.40
CA TYR A 60 -1.50 -16.34 10.32
C TYR A 60 -1.12 -15.99 11.75
N SER A 61 -2.13 -15.95 12.64
CA SER A 61 -1.90 -15.75 14.06
C SER A 61 -1.08 -16.91 14.66
N PRO A 62 -0.20 -16.67 15.62
CA PRO A 62 0.62 -17.72 16.25
C PRO A 62 -0.18 -18.89 16.86
N GLY A 63 -1.47 -18.66 17.17
CA GLY A 63 -2.38 -19.70 17.68
C GLY A 63 -3.07 -20.54 16.60
N VAL A 64 -2.92 -20.16 15.32
CA VAL A 64 -3.48 -20.91 14.19
C VAL A 64 -2.37 -21.80 13.63
N GLN A 65 -2.53 -23.11 13.73
CA GLN A 65 -1.56 -24.09 13.19
C GLN A 65 -1.64 -24.17 11.65
N LEU A 66 -1.52 -23.03 10.98
CA LEU A 66 -1.42 -22.97 9.52
C LEU A 66 -0.01 -22.53 9.14
N ASP A 67 0.71 -23.44 8.50
CA ASP A 67 1.99 -23.16 7.89
C ASP A 67 1.77 -22.61 6.47
N PRO A 68 2.23 -21.38 6.15
CA PRO A 68 2.03 -20.78 4.83
C PRO A 68 2.65 -21.61 3.70
N GLY A 69 3.76 -22.31 3.93
CA GLY A 69 4.35 -23.22 2.97
C GLY A 69 3.40 -24.39 2.64
N SER A 70 2.76 -24.94 3.65
CA SER A 70 1.73 -25.99 3.46
C SER A 70 0.50 -25.46 2.73
N VAL A 71 0.07 -24.23 3.02
CA VAL A 71 -1.04 -23.58 2.28
C VAL A 71 -0.67 -23.43 0.81
N ALA A 72 0.53 -22.94 0.51
CA ALA A 72 1.01 -22.77 -0.87
C ALA A 72 1.07 -24.10 -1.62
N ARG A 73 1.57 -25.19 -1.00
CA ARG A 73 1.58 -26.52 -1.62
C ARG A 73 0.18 -27.05 -1.90
N LYS A 74 -0.78 -26.84 -0.99
CA LYS A 74 -2.19 -27.20 -1.23
C LYS A 74 -2.77 -26.43 -2.41
N VAL A 75 -2.47 -25.14 -2.53
CA VAL A 75 -2.88 -24.32 -3.68
C VAL A 75 -2.24 -24.85 -4.96
N MET A 76 -0.93 -25.13 -4.94
CA MET A 76 -0.21 -25.68 -6.09
C MET A 76 -0.82 -27.00 -6.57
N ALA A 77 -1.10 -27.93 -5.65
CA ALA A 77 -1.71 -29.21 -5.96
C ALA A 77 -3.12 -29.05 -6.60
N ARG A 78 -3.97 -28.23 -5.94
CA ARG A 78 -5.33 -27.92 -6.45
C ARG A 78 -5.28 -27.28 -7.82
N TRP A 79 -4.42 -26.28 -8.03
CA TRP A 79 -4.27 -25.63 -9.33
C TRP A 79 -3.81 -26.59 -10.41
N GLY A 80 -2.94 -27.56 -10.05
CA GLY A 80 -2.54 -28.62 -10.94
C GLY A 80 -3.69 -29.52 -11.38
N GLU A 81 -4.62 -29.85 -10.48
CA GLU A 81 -5.81 -30.62 -10.77
C GLU A 81 -6.81 -29.86 -11.65
N GLU A 82 -7.07 -28.59 -11.31
CA GLU A 82 -7.98 -27.73 -12.07
C GLU A 82 -7.46 -27.47 -13.51
N LEU A 83 -6.14 -27.24 -13.68
CA LEU A 83 -5.53 -27.14 -15.01
C LEU A 83 -5.69 -28.42 -15.86
N ARG A 84 -5.62 -29.60 -15.25
CA ARG A 84 -5.82 -30.86 -15.98
C ARG A 84 -7.28 -31.06 -16.39
N SER A 85 -8.23 -30.56 -15.60
CA SER A 85 -9.66 -30.67 -15.83
C SER A 85 -10.14 -29.71 -16.92
N ASP A 86 -10.01 -28.40 -16.69
CA ASP A 86 -10.40 -27.36 -17.64
C ASP A 86 -9.50 -26.12 -17.47
N PRO A 87 -8.40 -26.02 -18.25
CA PRO A 87 -7.50 -24.87 -18.17
C PRO A 87 -8.16 -23.55 -18.53
N GLY A 88 -9.14 -23.54 -19.45
CA GLY A 88 -9.80 -22.32 -19.92
C GLY A 88 -10.68 -21.69 -18.84
N GLU A 89 -11.59 -22.48 -18.27
CA GLU A 89 -12.44 -22.03 -17.17
C GLU A 89 -11.60 -21.63 -15.95
N PHE A 90 -10.65 -22.48 -15.58
CA PHE A 90 -9.80 -22.21 -14.42
C PHE A 90 -9.01 -20.91 -14.56
N LEU A 91 -8.28 -20.72 -15.67
CA LEU A 91 -7.47 -19.51 -15.87
C LEU A 91 -8.32 -18.24 -15.95
N SER A 92 -9.57 -18.32 -16.43
CA SER A 92 -10.47 -17.17 -16.42
C SER A 92 -10.81 -16.68 -15.00
N ARG A 93 -10.82 -17.59 -14.02
CA ARG A 93 -11.10 -17.28 -12.60
C ARG A 93 -9.89 -16.78 -11.83
N VAL A 94 -8.69 -17.24 -12.20
CA VAL A 94 -7.45 -17.00 -11.43
C VAL A 94 -6.46 -16.07 -12.13
N GLN A 95 -6.88 -15.35 -13.15
CA GLN A 95 -6.00 -14.41 -13.83
C GLN A 95 -5.26 -13.53 -12.83
N ALA A 96 -3.95 -13.46 -12.98
CA ALA A 96 -3.12 -12.58 -12.17
C ALA A 96 -3.63 -11.15 -12.33
N GLY A 97 -4.19 -10.60 -11.27
CA GLY A 97 -4.42 -9.16 -11.23
C GLY A 97 -3.06 -8.49 -11.45
N ASP A 98 -2.97 -7.62 -12.44
CA ASP A 98 -1.75 -6.85 -12.68
C ASP A 98 -1.40 -6.08 -11.42
N ILE A 99 -0.34 -6.53 -10.77
CA ILE A 99 0.27 -5.82 -9.66
C ILE A 99 1.00 -4.63 -10.27
N GLY A 100 0.60 -3.44 -9.89
CA GLY A 100 1.07 -2.19 -10.49
C GLY A 100 0.11 -1.70 -11.57
N ARG A 101 -1.10 -1.29 -11.16
CA ARG A 101 -2.03 -0.62 -12.06
C ARG A 101 -1.35 0.62 -12.65
N PRO A 102 -1.38 0.82 -13.98
CA PRO A 102 -1.08 2.12 -14.54
C PRO A 102 -2.03 3.14 -13.89
N ARG A 103 -1.49 4.06 -13.12
CA ARG A 103 -2.28 5.12 -12.51
C ARG A 103 -2.44 6.24 -13.52
N ALA A 104 -3.63 6.81 -13.59
CA ALA A 104 -3.87 8.02 -14.35
C ALA A 104 -2.96 9.15 -13.81
N PRO A 105 -2.53 10.09 -14.66
CA PRO A 105 -1.92 11.32 -14.19
C PRO A 105 -2.84 11.96 -13.14
N GLY A 106 -2.25 12.41 -12.03
CA GLY A 106 -2.98 13.03 -10.93
C GLY A 106 -2.35 14.37 -10.54
N ALA A 107 -2.91 15.01 -9.52
CA ALA A 107 -2.45 16.29 -9.05
C ALA A 107 -0.98 16.25 -8.60
N ALA A 108 -0.20 17.26 -8.98
CA ALA A 108 1.20 17.39 -8.57
C ALA A 108 1.32 17.61 -7.05
N VAL A 109 0.31 18.24 -6.42
CA VAL A 109 0.25 18.50 -4.99
C VAL A 109 -1.01 17.85 -4.42
N VAL A 110 -0.82 16.97 -3.45
CA VAL A 110 -1.92 16.39 -2.66
C VAL A 110 -1.85 16.96 -1.25
N ILE A 111 -2.98 17.48 -0.77
CA ILE A 111 -3.12 18.03 0.58
C ILE A 111 -4.11 17.17 1.34
N ILE A 112 -3.70 16.57 2.44
CA ILE A 112 -4.59 15.86 3.35
C ILE A 112 -4.93 16.79 4.51
N GLN A 113 -6.16 17.25 4.55
CA GLN A 113 -6.70 18.08 5.63
C GLN A 113 -7.18 17.16 6.76
N GLY A 114 -6.35 16.97 7.78
CA GLY A 114 -6.57 16.03 8.87
C GLY A 114 -7.53 16.51 9.97
N SER A 115 -8.03 17.74 9.92
CA SER A 115 -9.01 18.24 10.88
C SER A 115 -10.43 17.91 10.47
N PRO A 116 -11.33 17.50 11.39
CA PRO A 116 -12.74 17.34 11.09
C PRO A 116 -13.49 18.66 10.96
N ARG A 117 -12.86 19.81 11.27
CA ARG A 117 -13.49 21.13 11.21
C ARG A 117 -13.33 21.72 9.82
N PRO A 118 -14.43 21.93 9.06
CA PRO A 118 -14.35 22.47 7.71
C PRO A 118 -13.86 23.94 7.67
N ASP A 119 -14.15 24.70 8.73
CA ASP A 119 -13.81 26.14 8.83
C ASP A 119 -12.70 26.44 9.85
N GLY A 120 -11.89 25.43 10.21
CA GLY A 120 -10.83 25.57 11.18
C GLY A 120 -9.52 26.08 10.59
N ASN A 121 -8.52 26.37 11.45
CA ASN A 121 -7.21 26.84 11.03
C ASN A 121 -6.52 25.88 10.03
N CYS A 122 -6.72 24.56 10.17
CA CYS A 122 -6.20 23.60 9.19
C CYS A 122 -6.83 23.78 7.82
N ALA A 123 -8.13 24.05 7.74
CA ALA A 123 -8.80 24.31 6.48
C ALA A 123 -8.25 25.56 5.81
N THR A 124 -8.10 26.66 6.58
CA THR A 124 -7.50 27.90 6.09
C THR A 124 -6.06 27.69 5.58
N LEU A 125 -5.23 26.93 6.30
CA LEU A 125 -3.86 26.64 5.86
C LEU A 125 -3.84 25.73 4.62
N SER A 126 -4.72 24.78 4.54
CA SER A 126 -4.86 23.90 3.36
C SER A 126 -5.27 24.71 2.13
N GLU A 127 -6.19 25.65 2.30
CA GLU A 127 -6.62 26.57 1.24
C GLU A 127 -5.48 27.48 0.78
N TRP A 128 -4.74 28.07 1.72
CA TRP A 128 -3.57 28.90 1.39
C TRP A 128 -2.50 28.10 0.63
N ALA A 129 -2.22 26.88 1.07
CA ALA A 129 -1.27 25.99 0.39
C ALA A 129 -1.74 25.63 -1.02
N ALA A 130 -3.04 25.34 -1.17
CA ALA A 130 -3.64 25.03 -2.48
C ALA A 130 -3.58 26.23 -3.41
N ASN A 131 -3.94 27.43 -2.92
CA ASN A 131 -3.88 28.68 -3.71
C ASN A 131 -2.45 29.03 -4.11
N LEU A 132 -1.47 28.83 -3.23
CA LEU A 132 -0.06 29.08 -3.55
C LEU A 132 0.43 28.12 -4.63
N ALA A 133 0.15 26.80 -4.51
CA ALA A 133 0.52 25.83 -5.52
C ALA A 133 -0.18 26.08 -6.87
N GLY A 134 -1.45 26.49 -6.84
CA GLY A 134 -2.19 26.88 -8.05
C GLY A 134 -1.60 28.09 -8.76
N LYS A 135 -1.12 29.11 -8.02
CA LYS A 135 -0.40 30.26 -8.61
C LYS A 135 0.91 29.85 -9.29
N GLU A 136 1.55 28.79 -8.83
CA GLU A 136 2.73 28.19 -9.45
C GLU A 136 2.37 27.24 -10.61
N GLY A 137 1.12 27.21 -11.05
CA GLY A 137 0.63 26.37 -12.14
C GLY A 137 0.56 24.87 -11.82
N LYS A 138 0.53 24.51 -10.51
CA LYS A 138 0.43 23.11 -10.10
C LYS A 138 -1.02 22.71 -9.94
N GLU A 139 -1.37 21.52 -10.42
CA GLU A 139 -2.65 20.89 -10.10
C GLU A 139 -2.64 20.43 -8.64
N VAL A 140 -3.72 20.72 -7.92
CA VAL A 140 -3.85 20.46 -6.49
C VAL A 140 -5.11 19.62 -6.21
N GLN A 141 -4.97 18.59 -5.41
CA GLN A 141 -6.07 17.82 -4.86
C GLN A 141 -6.08 17.96 -3.34
N VAL A 142 -7.20 18.40 -2.78
CA VAL A 142 -7.41 18.44 -1.32
C VAL A 142 -8.30 17.26 -0.92
N ILE A 143 -7.88 16.50 0.07
CA ILE A 143 -8.55 15.30 0.56
C ILE A 143 -8.95 15.53 2.02
N TYR A 144 -10.21 15.24 2.35
CA TYR A 144 -10.80 15.35 3.68
C TYR A 144 -11.13 13.93 4.20
N PRO A 145 -10.25 13.29 5.00
CA PRO A 145 -10.46 11.91 5.45
C PRO A 145 -11.74 11.71 6.26
N HIS A 146 -12.26 12.76 6.87
CA HIS A 146 -13.49 12.70 7.68
C HIS A 146 -14.77 12.55 6.85
N ASP A 147 -14.69 12.86 5.56
CA ASP A 147 -15.84 12.77 4.63
C ASP A 147 -15.83 11.44 3.85
N LEU A 148 -14.87 10.56 4.15
CA LEU A 148 -14.62 9.33 3.39
C LEU A 148 -14.85 8.08 4.26
N ASP A 149 -15.32 7.01 3.63
CA ASP A 149 -15.40 5.69 4.27
C ASP A 149 -14.04 5.00 4.24
N ILE A 150 -13.29 5.11 5.34
CA ILE A 150 -11.98 4.50 5.51
C ILE A 150 -12.01 3.57 6.72
N ARG A 151 -11.96 2.26 6.47
CA ARG A 151 -11.87 1.27 7.54
C ARG A 151 -10.47 1.25 8.17
N PRO A 152 -10.36 0.97 9.48
CA PRO A 152 -9.07 0.86 10.15
C PRO A 152 -8.27 -0.33 9.59
N CYS A 153 -6.94 -0.18 9.57
CA CYS A 153 -6.05 -1.29 9.22
C CYS A 153 -6.17 -2.41 10.26
N ILE A 154 -6.40 -3.63 9.79
CA ILE A 154 -6.52 -4.82 10.66
C ILE A 154 -5.21 -5.63 10.77
N GLY A 155 -4.11 -5.14 10.18
CA GLY A 155 -2.81 -5.80 10.23
C GLY A 155 -2.77 -7.16 9.54
N CYS A 156 -3.56 -7.40 8.50
CA CYS A 156 -3.66 -8.69 7.83
C CYS A 156 -2.48 -9.03 6.90
N TYR A 157 -1.58 -8.12 6.64
CA TYR A 157 -0.41 -8.27 5.75
C TYR A 157 -0.68 -8.74 4.30
N GLN A 158 -1.95 -8.77 3.86
CA GLN A 158 -2.30 -9.13 2.48
C GLN A 158 -1.69 -8.18 1.44
N CYS A 159 -1.52 -6.91 1.79
CA CYS A 159 -0.88 -5.94 0.91
C CYS A 159 0.58 -6.30 0.57
N TYR A 160 1.27 -7.08 1.40
CA TYR A 160 2.62 -7.59 1.12
C TYR A 160 2.64 -8.68 0.05
N ASN A 161 1.51 -9.35 -0.16
CA ASN A 161 1.37 -10.35 -1.20
C ASN A 161 0.87 -9.76 -2.52
N THR A 162 -0.05 -8.79 -2.44
CA THR A 162 -0.83 -8.31 -3.59
C THR A 162 -0.45 -6.91 -4.05
N GLY A 163 0.28 -6.13 -3.23
CA GLY A 163 0.52 -4.70 -3.47
C GLY A 163 -0.70 -3.81 -3.24
N ALA A 164 -1.84 -4.37 -2.79
CA ALA A 164 -3.08 -3.65 -2.59
C ALA A 164 -3.73 -4.00 -1.24
N CYS A 165 -4.55 -3.11 -0.71
CA CYS A 165 -5.33 -3.41 0.48
C CYS A 165 -6.48 -4.36 0.17
N THR A 166 -6.83 -5.23 1.13
CA THR A 166 -7.97 -6.14 1.03
C THR A 166 -9.33 -5.43 1.13
N PHE A 167 -9.36 -4.22 1.69
CA PHE A 167 -10.59 -3.43 1.79
C PHE A 167 -10.85 -2.66 0.50
N ALA A 168 -12.07 -2.80 -0.02
CA ALA A 168 -12.60 -1.97 -1.09
C ALA A 168 -13.35 -0.79 -0.46
N ASP A 169 -12.64 0.31 -0.20
CA ASP A 169 -13.13 1.54 0.40
C ASP A 169 -12.42 2.77 -0.23
N ASP A 170 -12.72 3.98 0.23
CA ASP A 170 -12.20 5.23 -0.34
C ASP A 170 -10.67 5.38 -0.24
N MET A 171 -10.02 4.55 0.60
CA MET A 171 -8.57 4.57 0.74
C MET A 171 -7.82 4.27 -0.56
N ALA A 172 -8.42 3.51 -1.47
CA ALA A 172 -7.81 3.21 -2.77
C ALA A 172 -7.52 4.49 -3.57
N GLY A 173 -8.49 5.42 -3.62
CA GLY A 173 -8.34 6.71 -4.29
C GLY A 173 -7.27 7.60 -3.61
N ILE A 174 -7.17 7.56 -2.28
CA ILE A 174 -6.12 8.30 -1.55
C ILE A 174 -4.73 7.75 -1.90
N ILE A 175 -4.56 6.44 -1.90
CA ILE A 175 -3.30 5.77 -2.28
C ILE A 175 -2.90 6.17 -3.70
N ASP A 176 -3.85 6.14 -4.64
CA ASP A 176 -3.59 6.52 -6.02
C ASP A 176 -3.14 7.97 -6.12
N ALA A 177 -3.84 8.91 -5.48
CA ALA A 177 -3.48 10.32 -5.45
C ALA A 177 -2.07 10.55 -4.87
N ILE A 178 -1.78 9.97 -3.70
CA ILE A 178 -0.46 10.10 -3.05
C ILE A 178 0.64 9.54 -3.96
N SER A 179 0.43 8.40 -4.59
CA SER A 179 1.46 7.72 -5.37
C SER A 179 1.95 8.49 -6.59
N VAL A 180 1.10 9.31 -7.19
CA VAL A 180 1.42 10.10 -8.40
C VAL A 180 1.81 11.54 -8.10
N SER A 181 1.61 12.04 -6.87
CA SER A 181 1.95 13.41 -6.48
C SER A 181 3.47 13.66 -6.43
N ASP A 182 3.89 14.91 -6.55
CA ASP A 182 5.27 15.36 -6.31
C ASP A 182 5.46 15.82 -4.86
N LEU A 183 4.40 16.38 -4.28
CA LEU A 183 4.36 16.91 -2.92
C LEU A 183 3.11 16.41 -2.20
N LEU A 184 3.32 15.76 -1.06
CA LEU A 184 2.26 15.46 -0.09
C LEU A 184 2.31 16.47 1.06
N VAL A 185 1.23 17.20 1.25
CA VAL A 185 1.04 18.12 2.38
C VAL A 185 0.08 17.47 3.38
N ILE A 186 0.51 17.35 4.62
CA ILE A 186 -0.35 16.94 5.73
C ILE A 186 -0.66 18.17 6.56
N CYS A 187 -1.92 18.58 6.61
CA CYS A 187 -2.37 19.63 7.52
C CYS A 187 -3.06 18.99 8.73
N SER A 188 -2.45 19.09 9.90
CA SER A 188 -2.91 18.38 11.11
C SER A 188 -3.05 19.28 12.31
N PRO A 189 -4.20 19.27 13.00
CA PRO A 189 -4.27 19.82 14.34
C PRO A 189 -3.63 18.84 15.34
N VAL A 190 -3.25 19.36 16.50
CA VAL A 190 -2.85 18.52 17.63
C VAL A 190 -4.08 18.09 18.42
N TYR A 191 -4.41 16.79 18.37
CA TYR A 191 -5.48 16.17 19.16
C TYR A 191 -4.87 15.19 20.16
N THR A 192 -5.07 15.45 21.46
CA THR A 192 -4.52 14.62 22.54
C THR A 192 -3.04 14.25 22.26
N ASN A 193 -2.24 15.28 22.01
CA ASN A 193 -0.80 15.19 21.76
C ASN A 193 -0.38 14.43 20.47
N THR A 194 -1.31 14.11 19.56
CA THR A 194 -1.02 13.39 18.30
C THR A 194 -1.93 13.85 17.17
N VAL A 195 -1.91 13.12 16.04
CA VAL A 195 -2.78 13.38 14.90
C VAL A 195 -4.22 12.93 15.19
N PRO A 196 -5.25 13.53 14.56
CA PRO A 196 -6.63 13.07 14.66
C PRO A 196 -6.83 11.65 14.12
N ALA A 197 -7.86 10.95 14.64
CA ALA A 197 -8.16 9.57 14.26
C ALA A 197 -8.36 9.38 12.74
N GLY A 198 -9.10 10.26 12.07
CA GLY A 198 -9.31 10.17 10.62
C GLY A 198 -8.01 10.27 9.82
N LEU A 199 -7.08 11.16 10.23
CA LEU A 199 -5.76 11.23 9.61
C LEU A 199 -4.94 9.97 9.92
N LYS A 200 -5.07 9.42 11.15
CA LYS A 200 -4.37 8.18 11.53
C LYS A 200 -4.82 6.98 10.70
N LEU A 201 -6.10 6.90 10.34
CA LEU A 201 -6.60 5.85 9.43
C LEU A 201 -5.86 5.88 8.09
N VAL A 202 -5.69 7.06 7.50
CA VAL A 202 -4.94 7.22 6.23
C VAL A 202 -3.49 6.78 6.41
N ILE A 203 -2.82 7.24 7.46
CA ILE A 203 -1.42 6.89 7.76
C ILE A 203 -1.25 5.37 7.85
N ASP A 204 -2.10 4.68 8.64
CA ASP A 204 -2.01 3.24 8.83
C ASP A 204 -2.35 2.45 7.58
N ARG A 205 -3.31 2.91 6.80
CA ARG A 205 -3.75 2.25 5.56
C ARG A 205 -2.76 2.46 4.40
N CYS A 206 -1.90 3.47 4.44
CA CYS A 206 -0.79 3.64 3.49
C CYS A 206 0.28 2.54 3.60
N GLN A 207 0.15 1.62 4.56
CA GLN A 207 0.92 0.37 4.57
C GLN A 207 0.80 -0.39 3.24
N ALA A 208 -0.35 -0.30 2.55
CA ALA A 208 -0.53 -0.91 1.23
C ALA A 208 0.33 -0.23 0.15
N LEU A 209 0.43 1.11 0.16
CA LEU A 209 1.31 1.84 -0.76
C LEU A 209 2.80 1.52 -0.50
N HIS A 210 3.19 1.44 0.78
CA HIS A 210 4.55 1.02 1.15
C HIS A 210 4.87 -0.38 0.63
N ALA A 211 3.97 -1.33 0.83
CA ALA A 211 4.14 -2.71 0.36
C ALA A 211 4.26 -2.76 -1.18
N GLU A 212 3.41 -2.03 -1.90
CA GLU A 212 3.48 -1.91 -3.35
C GLU A 212 4.84 -1.36 -3.80
N GLN A 213 5.27 -0.22 -3.25
CA GLN A 213 6.56 0.40 -3.59
C GLN A 213 7.76 -0.49 -3.28
N THR A 214 7.70 -1.26 -2.20
CA THR A 214 8.80 -2.13 -1.75
C THR A 214 8.92 -3.37 -2.62
N PHE A 215 7.80 -4.01 -2.98
CA PHE A 215 7.80 -5.33 -3.60
C PHE A 215 7.44 -5.33 -5.08
N HIS A 216 6.89 -4.22 -5.60
CA HIS A 216 6.40 -4.14 -6.98
C HIS A 216 6.97 -2.96 -7.74
N GLY A 217 7.72 -2.09 -7.08
CA GLY A 217 8.33 -0.91 -7.70
C GLY A 217 7.36 0.27 -7.82
N GLY A 218 7.71 1.24 -8.67
CA GLY A 218 6.87 2.44 -8.88
C GLY A 218 7.15 3.60 -7.93
N LYS A 219 8.22 3.51 -7.12
CA LYS A 219 8.62 4.61 -6.24
C LYS A 219 9.18 5.76 -7.06
N LYS A 220 8.60 6.96 -6.88
CA LYS A 220 9.14 8.20 -7.45
C LYS A 220 9.67 9.12 -6.34
N PRO A 221 10.60 10.03 -6.65
CA PRO A 221 11.05 11.04 -5.69
C PRO A 221 9.88 11.96 -5.31
N GLN A 222 9.55 12.02 -4.04
CA GLN A 222 8.46 12.84 -3.50
C GLN A 222 8.94 13.62 -2.28
N LYS A 223 8.26 14.74 -1.98
CA LYS A 223 8.47 15.54 -0.77
C LYS A 223 7.26 15.45 0.13
N GLY A 224 7.47 15.54 1.45
CA GLY A 224 6.42 15.61 2.44
C GLY A 224 6.52 16.90 3.26
N LEU A 225 5.42 17.65 3.41
CA LEU A 225 5.32 18.87 4.23
C LEU A 225 4.26 18.70 5.31
N LEU A 226 4.61 19.00 6.55
CA LEU A 226 3.67 19.11 7.66
C LEU A 226 3.30 20.57 7.91
N LEU A 227 2.00 20.86 7.90
CA LEU A 227 1.40 22.08 8.43
C LEU A 227 0.73 21.71 9.77
N GLY A 228 1.34 22.07 10.89
CA GLY A 228 0.86 21.72 12.24
C GLY A 228 0.12 22.88 12.89
N VAL A 229 -1.02 22.60 13.53
CA VAL A 229 -1.82 23.59 14.26
C VAL A 229 -2.04 23.13 15.69
N ALA A 230 -1.69 23.96 16.69
CA ALA A 230 -1.95 23.70 18.10
C ALA A 230 -2.77 24.80 18.75
N GLY A 231 -3.63 24.42 19.69
CA GLY A 231 -4.39 25.38 20.51
C GLY A 231 -3.59 25.93 21.71
N ARG A 232 -2.38 25.44 21.92
CA ARG A 232 -1.50 25.84 23.02
C ARG A 232 -0.17 26.33 22.47
N ARG A 233 0.43 27.34 23.13
CA ARG A 233 1.76 27.86 22.75
C ARG A 233 2.86 26.86 23.14
N GLY A 234 3.94 26.85 22.38
CA GLY A 234 5.15 26.07 22.62
C GLY A 234 5.36 24.92 21.65
N GLU A 235 6.59 24.78 21.18
CA GLU A 235 6.98 23.78 20.18
C GLU A 235 6.79 22.34 20.65
N GLN A 236 6.89 22.08 21.96
CA GLN A 236 6.68 20.78 22.58
C GLN A 236 5.29 20.17 22.28
N ASN A 237 4.28 21.01 21.97
CA ASN A 237 2.95 20.53 21.63
C ASN A 237 2.92 19.78 20.28
N PHE A 238 3.90 20.01 19.42
CA PHE A 238 3.97 19.41 18.10
C PHE A 238 4.84 18.16 18.04
N GLU A 239 5.59 17.81 19.09
CA GLU A 239 6.60 16.77 19.06
C GLU A 239 6.04 15.44 18.54
N CYS A 240 4.94 14.95 19.08
CA CYS A 240 4.35 13.68 18.68
C CYS A 240 3.75 13.74 17.27
N VAL A 241 3.08 14.83 16.90
CA VAL A 241 2.52 15.01 15.55
C VAL A 241 3.65 15.02 14.52
N THR A 242 4.72 15.78 14.77
CA THR A 242 5.88 15.84 13.88
C THR A 242 6.53 14.47 13.74
N ARG A 243 6.76 13.76 14.84
CA ARG A 243 7.34 12.41 14.81
C ARG A 243 6.48 11.42 13.99
N VAL A 244 5.16 11.44 14.19
CA VAL A 244 4.24 10.54 13.46
C VAL A 244 4.26 10.85 11.96
N VAL A 245 4.13 12.12 11.58
CA VAL A 245 4.04 12.52 10.19
C VAL A 245 5.38 12.37 9.46
N GLU A 246 6.49 12.71 10.09
CA GLU A 246 7.80 12.46 9.49
C GLU A 246 8.13 10.98 9.34
N ALA A 247 7.77 10.15 10.32
CA ALA A 247 7.91 8.70 10.21
C ALA A 247 7.08 8.17 9.03
N PHE A 248 5.86 8.67 8.86
CA PHE A 248 4.99 8.34 7.73
C PHE A 248 5.63 8.73 6.39
N PHE A 249 6.16 9.95 6.25
CA PHE A 249 6.84 10.37 5.03
C PHE A 249 8.04 9.47 4.71
N ARG A 250 8.89 9.19 5.71
CA ARG A 250 10.06 8.31 5.52
C ARG A 250 9.66 6.88 5.16
N HIS A 251 8.58 6.38 5.75
CA HIS A 251 8.04 5.05 5.46
C HIS A 251 7.64 4.92 3.98
N LEU A 252 7.03 5.96 3.42
CA LEU A 252 6.72 6.04 1.99
C LEU A 252 7.92 6.46 1.13
N GLY A 253 9.11 6.67 1.73
CA GLY A 253 10.31 7.09 1.04
C GLY A 253 10.27 8.52 0.52
N MET A 254 9.40 9.34 1.05
CA MET A 254 9.36 10.76 0.79
C MET A 254 10.44 11.50 1.57
N LYS A 255 10.95 12.61 1.00
CA LYS A 255 11.86 13.50 1.69
C LYS A 255 11.06 14.52 2.52
N PRO A 256 11.09 14.46 3.86
CA PRO A 256 10.46 15.49 4.66
C PRO A 256 11.12 16.86 4.40
N VAL A 257 10.31 17.91 4.30
CA VAL A 257 10.80 19.31 4.33
C VAL A 257 10.48 19.91 5.70
N PRO A 258 11.15 21.00 6.11
CA PRO A 258 10.90 21.62 7.42
C PRO A 258 9.41 21.92 7.63
N PRO A 259 8.82 21.53 8.76
CA PRO A 259 7.39 21.74 9.02
C PRO A 259 7.09 23.22 9.28
N LEU A 260 5.85 23.64 9.00
CA LEU A 260 5.29 24.89 9.47
C LEU A 260 4.38 24.61 10.66
N LEU A 261 4.72 25.13 11.84
CA LEU A 261 4.02 24.88 13.10
C LEU A 261 3.45 26.20 13.63
N ILE A 262 2.12 26.25 13.88
CA ILE A 262 1.35 27.46 14.22
C ILE A 262 0.52 27.24 15.48
#